data_447ff4636defa19e44e639045bfb940b
#
_entry.id   447ff4636defa19e44e639045bfb940b
#
_cell.length_a   1.000
_cell.length_b   1.000
_cell.length_c   1.000
_cell.angle_alpha   90.00
_cell.angle_beta   90.00
_cell.angle_gamma   90.00
#
_symmetry.space_group_name_H-M   'P 1'
#
loop_
_entity.id
_entity.type
_entity.pdbx_description
1 polymer ?
#
loop_
_entity_poly.entity_id
_entity_poly.type
_entity_poly.pdbx_seq_one_letter_code
_entity_poly.pdbx_strand_id
1 'polypeptide(L)'
;MSRLVNIRTILTLAIFCLLSTDSLAQFYNGTQTTFGKNRVQYDDFEWQFYRFKEFETYFYTGGKTLAVHTAHYANKRIPELEKFLDFYLEDRIQFIIYNKQSHFRQSNIGLNTNPNYNIGGLSRIVGSKVFIYFEGDYEKLEKQIDAGIQRVLIYQMIFGGNWREVLRNSALLSLPEWYIEGLISYLSYPDDPYLNSRIKDGILNEDFKKFNTLSNEEAKIAGHAIWQYISEVYGKKVISNILYMTRVSREVEDGFLYVIGVPFDELYEDWLSYYQEKYEDKNSTQLEAITNADFKVKKRRLYQNYIESPNQQYHLYTENQLGKYRIYLYNKSEDNRKLIYKAEHKLDRIQDYSYPLI
;
A
#
# COMPACT_ATOMS: atom_id res chain seq x y z
N MET A 1 -72.23 6.31 -3.98
CA MET A 1 -71.28 7.45 -3.98
C MET A 1 -69.85 6.87 -4.14
N SER A 2 -69.41 6.71 -5.38
CA SER A 2 -68.01 6.31 -5.67
C SER A 2 -67.15 7.55 -5.63
N ARG A 3 -66.21 7.63 -4.67
CA ARG A 3 -65.20 8.67 -4.65
C ARG A 3 -64.19 8.41 -5.78
N LEU A 4 -64.27 9.22 -6.81
CA LEU A 4 -63.22 9.31 -7.83
C LEU A 4 -61.94 9.75 -7.11
N VAL A 5 -61.01 8.83 -6.84
CA VAL A 5 -59.67 9.13 -6.35
C VAL A 5 -58.98 9.94 -7.44
N ASN A 6 -58.66 11.17 -7.11
CA ASN A 6 -58.08 12.14 -8.05
C ASN A 6 -56.72 11.61 -8.57
N ILE A 7 -56.56 11.46 -9.88
CA ILE A 7 -55.32 10.99 -10.53
C ILE A 7 -54.09 11.77 -9.98
N ARG A 8 -54.27 13.03 -9.63
CA ARG A 8 -53.24 13.86 -9.01
C ARG A 8 -52.81 13.31 -7.63
N THR A 9 -53.74 12.78 -6.84
CA THR A 9 -53.47 12.21 -5.51
C THR A 9 -52.70 10.86 -5.64
N ILE A 10 -53.04 10.08 -6.66
CA ILE A 10 -52.33 8.83 -6.96
C ILE A 10 -50.89 9.14 -7.46
N LEU A 11 -50.75 10.16 -8.31
CA LEU A 11 -49.43 10.57 -8.81
C LEU A 11 -48.54 11.13 -7.70
N THR A 12 -49.09 11.94 -6.79
CA THR A 12 -48.33 12.45 -5.62
C THR A 12 -47.95 11.33 -4.66
N LEU A 13 -48.83 10.34 -4.44
CA LEU A 13 -48.51 9.18 -3.63
C LEU A 13 -47.43 8.29 -4.27
N ALA A 14 -47.50 8.11 -5.58
CA ALA A 14 -46.48 7.35 -6.33
C ALA A 14 -45.11 8.06 -6.33
N ILE A 15 -45.09 9.38 -6.45
CA ILE A 15 -43.87 10.19 -6.35
C ILE A 15 -43.29 10.14 -4.91
N PHE A 16 -44.16 10.16 -3.89
CA PHE A 16 -43.75 10.03 -2.50
C PHE A 16 -43.19 8.65 -2.18
N CYS A 17 -43.76 7.57 -2.74
CA CYS A 17 -43.22 6.21 -2.64
C CYS A 17 -41.90 6.02 -3.41
N LEU A 18 -41.68 6.75 -4.51
CA LEU A 18 -40.43 6.74 -5.26
C LEU A 18 -39.31 7.56 -4.55
N LEU A 19 -39.69 8.54 -3.73
CA LEU A 19 -38.77 9.33 -2.92
C LEU A 19 -38.44 8.67 -1.58
N SER A 20 -39.21 7.68 -1.13
CA SER A 20 -38.95 6.85 0.05
C SER A 20 -38.16 5.58 -0.24
N THR A 21 -37.43 5.53 -1.36
CA THR A 21 -36.30 4.59 -1.41
C THR A 21 -35.38 5.01 -0.28
N ASP A 22 -35.31 4.17 0.74
CA ASP A 22 -34.32 4.30 1.79
C ASP A 22 -33.00 4.67 1.14
N SER A 23 -32.66 5.95 1.24
CA SER A 23 -31.30 6.40 1.02
C SER A 23 -30.49 5.66 2.07
N LEU A 24 -30.07 4.45 1.74
CA LEU A 24 -28.99 3.76 2.37
C LEU A 24 -27.73 4.60 2.04
N ALA A 25 -27.69 5.80 2.61
CA ALA A 25 -26.47 6.50 2.91
C ALA A 25 -25.75 5.71 4.01
N GLN A 26 -25.69 4.41 3.83
CA GLN A 26 -24.74 3.58 4.53
C GLN A 26 -23.39 4.07 4.04
N PHE A 27 -22.71 4.77 4.91
CA PHE A 27 -21.28 5.01 4.76
C PHE A 27 -20.68 3.72 4.26
N TYR A 28 -20.21 3.69 3.02
CA TYR A 28 -19.50 2.53 2.48
C TYR A 28 -18.18 2.46 3.24
N ASN A 29 -18.24 1.89 4.44
CA ASN A 29 -17.08 1.74 5.32
C ASN A 29 -16.10 0.67 4.81
N GLY A 30 -16.24 0.21 3.58
CA GLY A 30 -15.49 -0.94 3.08
C GLY A 30 -15.86 -2.26 3.79
N THR A 31 -16.92 -2.24 4.63
CA THR A 31 -17.28 -3.36 5.50
C THR A 31 -18.33 -4.29 4.87
N GLN A 32 -19.00 -3.85 3.81
CA GLN A 32 -19.99 -4.67 3.11
C GLN A 32 -19.50 -5.04 1.71
N THR A 33 -19.38 -6.34 1.48
CA THR A 33 -19.13 -6.91 0.17
C THR A 33 -20.34 -7.72 -0.29
N THR A 34 -20.40 -8.09 -1.56
CA THR A 34 -21.46 -8.96 -2.09
C THR A 34 -21.55 -10.26 -1.31
N PHE A 35 -22.74 -10.87 -1.27
CA PHE A 35 -22.98 -12.13 -0.56
C PHE A 35 -21.90 -13.18 -0.87
N GLY A 36 -21.45 -13.88 0.14
CA GLY A 36 -20.41 -14.92 0.04
C GLY A 36 -18.95 -14.40 0.01
N LYS A 37 -18.73 -13.10 -0.08
CA LYS A 37 -17.38 -12.49 -0.06
C LYS A 37 -16.99 -11.83 1.25
N ASN A 38 -17.92 -11.79 2.20
CA ASN A 38 -17.64 -11.21 3.53
C ASN A 38 -16.77 -12.15 4.35
N ARG A 39 -15.81 -11.58 5.05
CA ARG A 39 -15.07 -12.31 6.09
C ARG A 39 -15.96 -12.50 7.30
N VAL A 40 -15.73 -13.59 8.03
CA VAL A 40 -16.47 -13.91 9.26
C VAL A 40 -15.74 -13.24 10.43
N GLN A 41 -16.48 -12.47 11.21
CA GLN A 41 -16.01 -11.96 12.49
C GLN A 41 -16.31 -13.02 13.55
N TYR A 42 -15.26 -13.56 14.18
CA TYR A 42 -15.36 -14.60 15.20
C TYR A 42 -15.32 -14.03 16.62
N ASP A 43 -14.72 -12.84 16.78
CA ASP A 43 -14.57 -12.17 18.07
C ASP A 43 -15.46 -10.93 18.14
N ASP A 44 -16.02 -10.68 19.32
CA ASP A 44 -16.73 -9.44 19.61
C ASP A 44 -15.74 -8.40 20.11
N PHE A 45 -15.70 -7.26 19.46
CA PHE A 45 -14.82 -6.17 19.82
C PHE A 45 -15.63 -5.06 20.51
N GLU A 46 -15.44 -4.90 21.81
CA GLU A 46 -16.00 -3.78 22.58
C GLU A 46 -15.15 -2.53 22.37
N TRP A 47 -15.47 -1.78 21.32
CA TRP A 47 -14.72 -0.61 20.93
C TRP A 47 -14.86 0.53 21.93
N GLN A 48 -13.72 1.06 22.37
CA GLN A 48 -13.55 2.26 23.17
C GLN A 48 -12.70 3.25 22.38
N PHE A 49 -12.70 4.53 22.75
CA PHE A 49 -11.87 5.51 22.07
C PHE A 49 -11.38 6.62 22.99
N TYR A 50 -10.25 7.20 22.63
CA TYR A 50 -9.76 8.47 23.14
C TYR A 50 -9.89 9.52 22.05
N ARG A 51 -10.41 10.70 22.41
CA ARG A 51 -10.59 11.82 21.50
C ARG A 51 -9.60 12.93 21.80
N PHE A 52 -8.90 13.37 20.77
CA PHE A 52 -7.99 14.50 20.77
C PHE A 52 -8.48 15.58 19.79
N LYS A 53 -7.76 16.70 19.68
CA LYS A 53 -8.16 17.80 18.82
C LYS A 53 -8.17 17.41 17.33
N GLU A 54 -7.15 16.73 16.87
CA GLU A 54 -6.89 16.42 15.46
C GLU A 54 -7.12 14.95 15.09
N PHE A 55 -7.28 14.08 16.10
CA PHE A 55 -7.48 12.65 15.87
C PHE A 55 -8.23 11.95 17.00
N GLU A 56 -8.64 10.71 16.73
CA GLU A 56 -9.24 9.77 17.68
C GLU A 56 -8.53 8.43 17.58
N THR A 57 -8.36 7.72 18.70
CA THR A 57 -7.79 6.37 18.73
C THR A 57 -8.83 5.39 19.24
N TYR A 58 -9.30 4.50 18.38
CA TYR A 58 -10.24 3.44 18.69
C TYR A 58 -9.49 2.16 19.02
N PHE A 59 -9.85 1.51 20.10
CA PHE A 59 -9.25 0.27 20.59
C PHE A 59 -10.30 -0.57 21.31
N TYR A 60 -10.00 -1.82 21.57
CA TYR A 60 -10.84 -2.74 22.35
C TYR A 60 -10.00 -3.39 23.46
N THR A 61 -10.63 -4.23 24.28
CA THR A 61 -10.00 -4.89 25.44
C THR A 61 -8.58 -5.40 25.13
N GLY A 62 -7.61 -5.01 25.97
CA GLY A 62 -6.18 -5.30 25.78
C GLY A 62 -5.41 -4.34 24.86
N GLY A 63 -6.09 -3.43 24.14
CA GLY A 63 -5.47 -2.50 23.18
C GLY A 63 -5.12 -1.12 23.75
N LYS A 64 -5.38 -0.86 25.04
CA LYS A 64 -5.15 0.47 25.64
C LYS A 64 -3.73 0.99 25.46
N THR A 65 -2.72 0.15 25.65
CA THR A 65 -1.31 0.52 25.51
C THR A 65 -0.98 0.93 24.07
N LEU A 66 -1.51 0.20 23.09
CA LEU A 66 -1.35 0.52 21.68
C LEU A 66 -2.04 1.84 21.32
N ALA A 67 -3.24 2.10 21.87
CA ALA A 67 -3.95 3.35 21.64
C ALA A 67 -3.20 4.56 22.22
N VAL A 68 -2.62 4.43 23.42
CA VAL A 68 -1.81 5.47 24.04
C VAL A 68 -0.51 5.71 23.22
N HIS A 69 0.16 4.64 22.80
CA HIS A 69 1.33 4.74 21.94
C HIS A 69 1.01 5.45 20.61
N THR A 70 -0.05 5.02 19.93
CA THR A 70 -0.54 5.65 18.71
C THR A 70 -0.84 7.14 18.91
N ALA A 71 -1.48 7.48 20.05
CA ALA A 71 -1.79 8.87 20.36
C ALA A 71 -0.54 9.71 20.57
N HIS A 72 0.47 9.21 21.28
CA HIS A 72 1.74 9.92 21.45
C HIS A 72 2.48 10.14 20.13
N TYR A 73 2.54 9.10 19.30
CA TYR A 73 3.19 9.18 18.00
C TYR A 73 2.45 10.15 17.07
N ALA A 74 1.14 10.03 16.94
CA ALA A 74 0.32 10.90 16.08
C ALA A 74 0.39 12.36 16.53
N ASN A 75 0.34 12.63 17.84
CA ASN A 75 0.43 14.00 18.39
C ASN A 75 1.75 14.71 18.03
N LYS A 76 2.82 13.94 17.88
CA LYS A 76 4.11 14.47 17.42
C LYS A 76 4.16 14.61 15.90
N ARG A 77 3.68 13.58 15.19
CA ARG A 77 3.92 13.45 13.76
C ARG A 77 2.99 14.29 12.90
N ILE A 78 1.73 14.48 13.32
CA ILE A 78 0.75 15.29 12.57
C ILE A 78 1.26 16.71 12.35
N PRO A 79 1.69 17.48 13.38
CA PRO A 79 2.19 18.84 13.17
C PRO A 79 3.45 18.93 12.29
N GLU A 80 4.31 17.90 12.33
CA GLU A 80 5.49 17.83 11.46
C GLU A 80 5.10 17.71 9.98
N LEU A 81 4.12 16.85 9.69
CA LEU A 81 3.63 16.63 8.32
C LEU A 81 2.78 17.80 7.82
N GLU A 82 1.94 18.40 8.67
CA GLU A 82 1.20 19.62 8.35
C GLU A 82 2.15 20.76 7.94
N LYS A 83 3.21 20.95 8.72
CA LYS A 83 4.24 21.94 8.40
C LYS A 83 5.01 21.62 7.12
N PHE A 84 5.27 20.33 6.87
CA PHE A 84 5.97 19.87 5.66
C PHE A 84 5.13 20.09 4.41
N LEU A 85 3.83 19.74 4.47
CA LEU A 85 2.89 19.87 3.35
C LEU A 85 2.32 21.28 3.22
N ASP A 86 2.55 22.17 4.19
CA ASP A 86 1.89 23.46 4.32
C ASP A 86 0.35 23.36 4.24
N PHE A 87 -0.17 22.32 4.87
CA PHE A 87 -1.59 21.98 4.87
C PHE A 87 -2.03 21.44 6.23
N TYR A 88 -3.16 21.92 6.75
CA TYR A 88 -3.70 21.52 8.03
C TYR A 88 -4.88 20.59 7.86
N LEU A 89 -5.02 19.61 8.77
CA LEU A 89 -6.13 18.68 8.78
C LEU A 89 -7.48 19.43 8.88
N GLU A 90 -8.36 19.17 7.95
CA GLU A 90 -9.74 19.68 7.97
C GLU A 90 -10.64 18.79 8.82
N ASP A 91 -10.49 17.47 8.70
CA ASP A 91 -11.23 16.46 9.45
C ASP A 91 -10.28 15.61 10.31
N ARG A 92 -10.77 15.20 11.51
CA ARG A 92 -9.99 14.34 12.43
C ARG A 92 -9.65 13.00 11.81
N ILE A 93 -8.45 12.54 12.08
CA ILE A 93 -8.03 11.18 11.75
C ILE A 93 -8.62 10.21 12.79
N GLN A 94 -9.21 9.11 12.33
CA GLN A 94 -9.71 8.03 13.17
C GLN A 94 -8.79 6.81 13.05
N PHE A 95 -7.95 6.55 14.04
CA PHE A 95 -7.13 5.36 14.11
C PHE A 95 -7.91 4.21 14.71
N ILE A 96 -8.19 3.17 13.92
CA ILE A 96 -8.85 1.94 14.35
C ILE A 96 -7.77 0.88 14.53
N ILE A 97 -7.47 0.55 15.80
CA ILE A 97 -6.29 -0.21 16.19
C ILE A 97 -6.69 -1.64 16.54
N TYR A 98 -6.16 -2.60 15.81
CA TYR A 98 -6.31 -4.01 16.09
C TYR A 98 -5.11 -4.55 16.87
N ASN A 99 -5.35 -5.31 17.94
CA ASN A 99 -4.29 -5.87 18.77
C ASN A 99 -3.45 -6.93 18.04
N LYS A 100 -3.99 -7.50 16.95
CA LYS A 100 -3.34 -8.56 16.15
C LYS A 100 -3.79 -8.48 14.69
N GLN A 101 -2.95 -8.92 13.78
CA GLN A 101 -3.30 -9.06 12.36
C GLN A 101 -4.50 -9.99 12.15
N SER A 102 -4.60 -11.10 12.92
CA SER A 102 -5.73 -12.03 12.83
C SER A 102 -7.07 -11.40 13.18
N HIS A 103 -7.11 -10.42 14.10
CA HIS A 103 -8.32 -9.65 14.41
C HIS A 103 -8.67 -8.69 13.27
N PHE A 104 -7.68 -8.02 12.69
CA PHE A 104 -7.87 -7.18 11.51
C PHE A 104 -8.43 -7.98 10.32
N ARG A 105 -7.93 -9.21 10.10
CA ARG A 105 -8.40 -10.10 9.04
C ARG A 105 -9.84 -10.60 9.21
N GLN A 106 -10.48 -10.38 10.35
CA GLN A 106 -11.91 -10.65 10.55
C GLN A 106 -12.78 -9.51 9.98
N SER A 107 -12.20 -8.36 9.66
CA SER A 107 -12.89 -7.27 8.99
C SER A 107 -12.85 -7.43 7.47
N ASN A 108 -13.79 -6.78 6.77
CA ASN A 108 -13.80 -6.73 5.31
C ASN A 108 -12.83 -5.69 4.71
N ILE A 109 -12.05 -5.04 5.55
CA ILE A 109 -11.13 -3.98 5.13
C ILE A 109 -10.01 -4.60 4.31
N GLY A 110 -9.72 -4.02 3.14
CA GLY A 110 -8.67 -4.50 2.23
C GLY A 110 -9.04 -5.74 1.40
N LEU A 111 -10.28 -6.22 1.42
CA LEU A 111 -10.71 -7.39 0.61
C LEU A 111 -10.61 -7.17 -0.90
N ASN A 112 -10.76 -5.93 -1.36
CA ASN A 112 -10.70 -5.60 -2.78
C ASN A 112 -9.28 -5.30 -3.28
N THR A 113 -8.29 -5.32 -2.41
CA THR A 113 -6.89 -5.20 -2.75
C THR A 113 -6.28 -6.59 -2.89
N ASN A 114 -5.31 -6.72 -3.80
CA ASN A 114 -4.55 -7.95 -4.00
C ASN A 114 -4.14 -8.54 -2.64
N PRO A 115 -4.39 -9.83 -2.34
CA PRO A 115 -4.07 -10.45 -1.05
C PRO A 115 -2.60 -10.29 -0.63
N ASN A 116 -1.69 -10.07 -1.58
CA ASN A 116 -0.28 -9.75 -1.32
C ASN A 116 -0.07 -8.36 -0.72
N TYR A 117 -1.06 -7.46 -0.81
CA TYR A 117 -1.01 -6.08 -0.30
C TYR A 117 -1.82 -5.86 0.98
N ASN A 118 -2.27 -6.88 1.63
CA ASN A 118 -2.90 -6.80 2.95
C ASN A 118 -1.86 -6.48 4.06
N ILE A 119 -0.76 -5.89 3.66
CA ILE A 119 0.33 -5.44 4.52
C ILE A 119 -0.03 -4.03 4.96
N GLY A 120 -0.42 -3.89 6.22
CA GLY A 120 -0.53 -2.60 6.88
C GLY A 120 -1.74 -1.76 6.47
N GLY A 121 -2.92 -2.29 6.68
CA GLY A 121 -4.09 -1.57 7.14
C GLY A 121 -4.64 -0.36 6.42
N LEU A 122 -4.12 0.02 5.28
CA LEU A 122 -4.63 1.17 4.53
C LEU A 122 -5.60 0.71 3.46
N SER A 123 -6.86 0.57 3.85
CA SER A 123 -7.91 0.43 2.85
C SER A 123 -8.14 1.76 2.14
N ARG A 124 -8.54 1.72 0.86
CA ARG A 124 -9.04 2.88 0.11
C ARG A 124 -10.41 3.32 0.67
N ILE A 125 -10.47 3.66 1.95
CA ILE A 125 -11.70 4.19 2.54
C ILE A 125 -11.69 5.69 2.28
N VAL A 126 -12.74 6.16 1.66
CA VAL A 126 -13.04 7.58 1.55
C VAL A 126 -13.28 8.11 2.96
N GLY A 127 -12.42 8.99 3.45
CA GLY A 127 -12.52 9.58 4.78
C GLY A 127 -11.21 9.53 5.57
N SER A 128 -11.29 9.94 6.82
CA SER A 128 -10.15 10.08 7.74
C SER A 128 -9.86 8.82 8.57
N LYS A 129 -10.32 7.63 8.14
CA LYS A 129 -10.14 6.38 8.89
C LYS A 129 -8.86 5.67 8.51
N VAL A 130 -8.04 5.37 9.51
CA VAL A 130 -6.78 4.65 9.38
C VAL A 130 -6.88 3.35 10.19
N PHE A 131 -6.87 2.22 9.50
CA PHE A 131 -6.92 0.90 10.12
C PHE A 131 -5.52 0.33 10.23
N ILE A 132 -5.10 0.05 11.45
CA ILE A 132 -3.76 -0.46 11.77
C ILE A 132 -3.86 -1.68 12.67
N TYR A 133 -2.85 -2.52 12.62
CA TYR A 133 -2.75 -3.68 13.50
C TYR A 133 -1.33 -3.85 14.05
N PHE A 134 -1.24 -4.45 15.23
CA PHE A 134 0.03 -4.70 15.89
C PHE A 134 0.57 -6.09 15.55
N GLU A 135 1.84 -6.15 15.14
CA GLU A 135 2.55 -7.38 14.80
C GLU A 135 3.62 -7.77 15.83
N GLY A 136 3.55 -7.19 17.04
CA GLY A 136 4.58 -7.39 18.07
C GLY A 136 5.77 -6.42 17.97
N ASP A 137 5.74 -5.50 17.00
CA ASP A 137 6.81 -4.55 16.70
C ASP A 137 6.25 -3.12 16.64
N TYR A 138 6.72 -2.25 17.52
CA TYR A 138 6.30 -0.84 17.57
C TYR A 138 6.82 -0.03 16.39
N GLU A 139 8.00 -0.32 15.87
CA GLU A 139 8.54 0.37 14.68
C GLU A 139 7.63 0.13 13.47
N LYS A 140 7.16 -1.11 13.28
CA LYS A 140 6.19 -1.42 12.23
C LYS A 140 4.83 -0.74 12.45
N LEU A 141 4.39 -0.63 13.70
CA LEU A 141 3.17 0.09 14.05
C LEU A 141 3.30 1.58 13.73
N GLU A 142 4.40 2.21 14.11
CA GLU A 142 4.68 3.62 13.82
C GLU A 142 4.72 3.89 12.31
N LYS A 143 5.30 3.00 11.52
CA LYS A 143 5.29 3.07 10.07
C LYS A 143 3.86 3.02 9.49
N GLN A 144 2.99 2.18 10.03
CA GLN A 144 1.58 2.15 9.63
C GLN A 144 0.86 3.46 10.00
N ILE A 145 1.11 3.99 11.20
CA ILE A 145 0.54 5.27 11.65
C ILE A 145 0.99 6.40 10.73
N ASP A 146 2.28 6.48 10.47
CA ASP A 146 2.89 7.52 9.63
C ASP A 146 2.32 7.51 8.20
N ALA A 147 2.30 6.35 7.56
CA ALA A 147 1.70 6.17 6.24
C ALA A 147 0.20 6.53 6.23
N GLY A 148 -0.52 6.23 7.33
CA GLY A 148 -1.92 6.59 7.50
C GLY A 148 -2.13 8.10 7.59
N ILE A 149 -1.35 8.80 8.41
CA ILE A 149 -1.40 10.26 8.55
C ILE A 149 -1.10 10.93 7.20
N GLN A 150 -0.02 10.52 6.55
CA GLN A 150 0.38 11.04 5.24
C GLN A 150 -0.73 10.88 4.22
N ARG A 151 -1.33 9.69 4.13
CA ARG A 151 -2.42 9.42 3.21
C ARG A 151 -3.61 10.33 3.45
N VAL A 152 -4.05 10.49 4.71
CA VAL A 152 -5.19 11.36 5.04
C VAL A 152 -4.88 12.81 4.69
N LEU A 153 -3.70 13.33 5.07
CA LEU A 153 -3.30 14.70 4.76
C LEU A 153 -3.24 14.95 3.24
N ILE A 154 -2.57 14.07 2.49
CA ILE A 154 -2.45 14.20 1.03
C ILE A 154 -3.83 14.12 0.36
N TYR A 155 -4.70 13.21 0.80
CA TYR A 155 -6.05 13.10 0.24
C TYR A 155 -6.92 14.31 0.57
N GLN A 156 -6.87 14.83 1.80
CA GLN A 156 -7.59 16.05 2.15
C GLN A 156 -7.04 17.26 1.38
N MET A 157 -5.72 17.36 1.24
CA MET A 157 -5.07 18.42 0.47
C MET A 157 -5.51 18.42 -1.01
N ILE A 158 -5.59 17.24 -1.63
CA ILE A 158 -5.90 17.12 -3.06
C ILE A 158 -7.42 17.17 -3.33
N PHE A 159 -8.20 16.43 -2.55
CA PHE A 159 -9.63 16.23 -2.81
C PHE A 159 -10.55 17.05 -1.91
N GLY A 160 -10.04 17.63 -0.83
CA GLY A 160 -10.80 18.31 0.22
C GLY A 160 -11.16 17.38 1.39
N GLY A 161 -11.48 17.97 2.55
CA GLY A 161 -11.80 17.22 3.77
C GLY A 161 -13.20 16.63 3.79
N ASN A 162 -14.18 17.29 3.10
CA ASN A 162 -15.54 16.84 3.17
C ASN A 162 -15.94 15.93 2.00
N TRP A 163 -16.82 14.96 2.25
CA TRP A 163 -17.19 13.92 1.28
C TRP A 163 -17.77 14.46 -0.04
N ARG A 164 -18.43 15.62 -0.04
CA ARG A 164 -18.97 16.25 -1.25
C ARG A 164 -17.87 16.78 -2.15
N GLU A 165 -16.85 17.36 -1.54
CA GLU A 165 -15.65 17.82 -2.26
C GLU A 165 -14.87 16.64 -2.80
N VAL A 166 -14.68 15.60 -2.00
CA VAL A 166 -14.03 14.37 -2.43
C VAL A 166 -14.73 13.77 -3.64
N LEU A 167 -16.06 13.61 -3.61
CA LEU A 167 -16.82 13.08 -4.75
C LEU A 167 -16.71 13.96 -5.99
N ARG A 168 -16.81 15.27 -5.83
CA ARG A 168 -16.66 16.20 -6.94
C ARG A 168 -15.25 16.19 -7.54
N ASN A 169 -14.23 16.24 -6.70
CA ASN A 169 -12.84 16.36 -7.12
C ASN A 169 -12.28 15.04 -7.65
N SER A 170 -12.63 13.88 -7.04
CA SER A 170 -12.20 12.56 -7.52
C SER A 170 -12.79 12.19 -8.89
N ALA A 171 -13.96 12.74 -9.25
CA ALA A 171 -14.53 12.56 -10.58
C ALA A 171 -13.80 13.39 -11.65
N LEU A 172 -13.08 14.44 -11.24
CA LEU A 172 -12.41 15.39 -12.13
C LEU A 172 -10.88 15.21 -12.18
N LEU A 173 -10.31 14.51 -11.23
CA LEU A 173 -8.87 14.31 -11.09
C LEU A 173 -8.58 12.82 -11.00
N SER A 174 -7.96 12.27 -12.03
CA SER A 174 -7.45 10.90 -12.04
C SER A 174 -5.97 10.91 -11.72
N LEU A 175 -5.60 10.39 -10.55
CA LEU A 175 -4.22 10.30 -10.13
C LEU A 175 -3.67 8.91 -10.48
N PRO A 176 -2.51 8.81 -11.15
CA PRO A 176 -1.78 7.57 -11.30
C PRO A 176 -1.41 6.98 -9.93
N GLU A 177 -1.36 5.66 -9.82
CA GLU A 177 -1.07 5.00 -8.54
C GLU A 177 0.32 5.37 -8.00
N TRP A 178 1.30 5.52 -8.88
CA TRP A 178 2.66 5.92 -8.51
C TRP A 178 2.72 7.28 -7.80
N TYR A 179 1.80 8.20 -8.13
CA TYR A 179 1.82 9.57 -7.60
C TYR A 179 1.60 9.60 -6.08
N ILE A 180 0.54 8.96 -5.61
CA ILE A 180 0.21 8.93 -4.17
C ILE A 180 1.00 7.85 -3.43
N GLU A 181 1.00 6.61 -3.93
CA GLU A 181 1.66 5.49 -3.23
C GLU A 181 3.17 5.68 -3.19
N GLY A 182 3.75 6.22 -4.27
CA GLY A 182 5.16 6.56 -4.32
C GLY A 182 5.54 7.66 -3.35
N LEU A 183 4.73 8.72 -3.26
CA LEU A 183 4.95 9.81 -2.32
C LEU A 183 4.90 9.33 -0.87
N ILE A 184 3.85 8.57 -0.50
CA ILE A 184 3.73 7.99 0.84
C ILE A 184 4.93 7.10 1.14
N SER A 185 5.34 6.27 0.18
CA SER A 185 6.52 5.42 0.32
C SER A 185 7.79 6.23 0.57
N TYR A 186 8.02 7.29 -0.21
CA TYR A 186 9.17 8.18 -0.05
C TYR A 186 9.17 8.89 1.31
N LEU A 187 8.05 9.46 1.73
CA LEU A 187 7.95 10.18 2.99
C LEU A 187 8.08 9.27 4.22
N SER A 188 7.65 8.00 4.12
CA SER A 188 7.73 7.02 5.20
C SER A 188 9.09 6.34 5.29
N TYR A 189 9.77 6.16 4.16
CA TYR A 189 10.98 5.33 4.06
C TYR A 189 12.03 5.94 3.11
N PRO A 190 12.49 7.18 3.34
CA PRO A 190 13.33 7.90 2.37
C PRO A 190 14.63 7.17 2.01
N ASP A 191 15.18 6.38 2.94
CA ASP A 191 16.48 5.71 2.81
C ASP A 191 16.39 4.19 3.02
N ASP A 192 15.29 3.54 2.62
CA ASP A 192 15.11 2.10 2.78
C ASP A 192 16.03 1.31 1.82
N PRO A 193 16.96 0.46 2.34
CA PRO A 193 17.89 -0.29 1.50
C PRO A 193 17.21 -1.27 0.55
N TYR A 194 16.07 -1.84 0.96
CA TYR A 194 15.28 -2.73 0.11
C TYR A 194 14.69 -1.97 -1.07
N LEU A 195 14.05 -0.82 -0.83
CA LEU A 195 13.51 0.03 -1.90
C LEU A 195 14.63 0.50 -2.84
N ASN A 196 15.76 0.96 -2.31
CA ASN A 196 16.91 1.36 -3.11
C ASN A 196 17.43 0.23 -4.01
N SER A 197 17.46 -1.00 -3.51
CA SER A 197 17.84 -2.18 -4.31
C SER A 197 16.83 -2.47 -5.43
N ARG A 198 15.52 -2.38 -5.13
CA ARG A 198 14.44 -2.57 -6.10
C ARG A 198 14.40 -1.47 -7.17
N ILE A 199 14.68 -0.21 -6.77
CA ILE A 199 14.81 0.92 -7.71
C ILE A 199 15.96 0.65 -8.69
N LYS A 200 17.13 0.27 -8.16
CA LYS A 200 18.28 -0.07 -9.00
C LYS A 200 17.96 -1.18 -9.99
N ASP A 201 17.32 -2.25 -9.52
CA ASP A 201 16.93 -3.39 -10.36
C ASP A 201 15.97 -2.95 -11.48
N GLY A 202 14.92 -2.19 -11.13
CA GLY A 202 13.93 -1.70 -12.09
C GLY A 202 14.50 -0.71 -13.13
N ILE A 203 15.46 0.14 -12.75
CA ILE A 203 16.14 1.04 -13.69
C ILE A 203 17.03 0.25 -14.66
N LEU A 204 17.83 -0.69 -14.15
CA LEU A 204 18.75 -1.48 -14.97
C LEU A 204 18.02 -2.46 -15.92
N ASN A 205 16.86 -2.97 -15.51
CA ASN A 205 16.03 -3.86 -16.33
C ASN A 205 15.00 -3.11 -17.19
N GLU A 206 14.96 -1.79 -17.13
CA GLU A 206 14.00 -0.94 -17.86
C GLU A 206 12.53 -1.25 -17.56
N ASP A 207 12.23 -1.68 -16.32
CA ASP A 207 10.88 -2.07 -15.90
C ASP A 207 9.90 -0.88 -15.81
N PHE A 208 10.42 0.36 -15.75
CA PHE A 208 9.61 1.57 -15.56
C PHE A 208 9.25 2.31 -16.85
N LYS A 209 9.40 1.69 -18.03
CA LYS A 209 9.16 2.35 -19.34
C LYS A 209 7.74 2.92 -19.54
N LYS A 210 6.74 2.36 -18.90
CA LYS A 210 5.34 2.82 -18.99
C LYS A 210 4.89 3.46 -17.69
N PHE A 211 5.58 4.48 -17.25
CA PHE A 211 5.49 5.06 -15.91
C PHE A 211 4.04 5.34 -15.47
N ASN A 212 3.26 6.04 -16.26
CA ASN A 212 1.88 6.41 -15.92
C ASN A 212 0.89 5.22 -15.88
N THR A 213 1.28 4.05 -16.38
CA THR A 213 0.44 2.84 -16.38
C THR A 213 0.91 1.79 -15.39
N LEU A 214 1.95 2.07 -14.62
CA LEU A 214 2.44 1.20 -13.56
C LEU A 214 1.37 1.02 -12.49
N SER A 215 1.33 -0.15 -11.90
CA SER A 215 0.38 -0.50 -10.85
C SER A 215 1.02 -1.27 -9.71
N ASN A 216 0.37 -1.26 -8.55
CA ASN A 216 0.79 -2.03 -7.39
C ASN A 216 2.22 -1.69 -6.92
N GLU A 217 3.05 -2.72 -6.67
CA GLU A 217 4.41 -2.54 -6.13
C GLU A 217 5.34 -1.79 -7.08
N GLU A 218 5.23 -2.02 -8.38
CA GLU A 218 6.03 -1.31 -9.39
C GLU A 218 5.71 0.18 -9.40
N ALA A 219 4.43 0.55 -9.33
CA ALA A 219 4.01 1.94 -9.24
C ALA A 219 4.56 2.61 -7.97
N LYS A 220 4.49 1.92 -6.84
CA LYS A 220 5.01 2.42 -5.56
C LYS A 220 6.52 2.64 -5.60
N ILE A 221 7.30 1.67 -6.15
CA ILE A 221 8.76 1.75 -6.23
C ILE A 221 9.20 2.86 -7.19
N ALA A 222 8.62 2.91 -8.39
CA ALA A 222 8.92 3.94 -9.37
C ALA A 222 8.52 5.34 -8.86
N GLY A 223 7.35 5.44 -8.24
CA GLY A 223 6.88 6.68 -7.61
C GLY A 223 7.77 7.12 -6.44
N HIS A 224 8.23 6.19 -5.60
CA HIS A 224 9.21 6.50 -4.54
C HIS A 224 10.47 7.12 -5.16
N ALA A 225 11.02 6.51 -6.20
CA ALA A 225 12.24 6.97 -6.85
C ALA A 225 12.10 8.36 -7.47
N ILE A 226 10.99 8.65 -8.17
CA ILE A 226 10.81 9.97 -8.78
C ILE A 226 10.59 11.07 -7.73
N TRP A 227 9.87 10.79 -6.64
CA TRP A 227 9.70 11.74 -5.54
C TRP A 227 11.01 11.98 -4.78
N GLN A 228 11.85 10.96 -4.62
CA GLN A 228 13.19 11.09 -4.07
C GLN A 228 14.05 12.00 -4.97
N TYR A 229 14.07 11.74 -6.27
CA TYR A 229 14.79 12.55 -7.25
C TYR A 229 14.34 14.02 -7.20
N ILE A 230 13.04 14.27 -7.22
CA ILE A 230 12.49 15.64 -7.13
C ILE A 230 12.94 16.32 -5.85
N SER A 231 12.93 15.60 -4.74
CA SER A 231 13.37 16.14 -3.45
C SER A 231 14.87 16.45 -3.40
N GLU A 232 15.70 15.61 -4.04
CA GLU A 232 17.15 15.77 -4.08
C GLU A 232 17.57 16.90 -5.02
N VAL A 233 16.95 17.01 -6.19
CA VAL A 233 17.32 17.97 -7.23
C VAL A 233 16.64 19.33 -7.04
N TYR A 234 15.35 19.35 -6.76
CA TYR A 234 14.55 20.58 -6.69
C TYR A 234 14.25 21.02 -5.25
N GLY A 235 14.52 20.15 -4.28
CA GLY A 235 14.32 20.41 -2.86
C GLY A 235 12.96 19.96 -2.32
N LYS A 236 12.94 19.63 -1.01
CA LYS A 236 11.76 19.04 -0.34
C LYS A 236 10.50 19.91 -0.37
N LYS A 237 10.64 21.23 -0.36
CA LYS A 237 9.49 22.17 -0.38
C LYS A 237 8.69 22.14 -1.68
N VAL A 238 9.32 21.69 -2.77
CA VAL A 238 8.68 21.61 -4.08
C VAL A 238 7.51 20.61 -4.06
N ILE A 239 7.59 19.58 -3.22
CA ILE A 239 6.56 18.53 -3.13
C ILE A 239 5.18 19.13 -2.76
N SER A 240 5.11 19.95 -1.72
CA SER A 240 3.82 20.56 -1.32
C SER A 240 3.26 21.48 -2.42
N ASN A 241 4.11 22.22 -3.11
CA ASN A 241 3.70 23.06 -4.22
C ASN A 241 3.15 22.24 -5.41
N ILE A 242 3.79 21.11 -5.74
CA ILE A 242 3.31 20.21 -6.80
C ILE A 242 1.93 19.66 -6.44
N LEU A 243 1.73 19.18 -5.21
CA LEU A 243 0.44 18.69 -4.75
C LEU A 243 -0.65 19.78 -4.85
N TYR A 244 -0.33 21.00 -4.42
CA TYR A 244 -1.24 22.13 -4.51
C TYR A 244 -1.60 22.45 -5.96
N MET A 245 -0.61 22.56 -6.85
CA MET A 245 -0.84 22.86 -8.26
C MET A 245 -1.58 21.73 -8.98
N THR A 246 -1.31 20.47 -8.67
CA THR A 246 -2.09 19.33 -9.18
C THR A 246 -3.57 19.43 -8.78
N ARG A 247 -3.86 19.86 -7.55
CA ARG A 247 -5.25 20.13 -7.13
C ARG A 247 -5.90 21.25 -7.96
N VAL A 248 -5.16 22.33 -8.21
CA VAL A 248 -5.68 23.53 -8.92
C VAL A 248 -5.88 23.26 -10.40
N SER A 249 -4.89 22.68 -11.07
CA SER A 249 -4.94 22.37 -12.51
C SER A 249 -5.82 21.16 -12.81
N ARG A 250 -5.97 20.24 -11.83
CA ARG A 250 -6.63 18.94 -11.96
C ARG A 250 -5.90 17.97 -12.88
N GLU A 251 -4.62 18.22 -13.11
CA GLU A 251 -3.74 17.34 -13.87
C GLU A 251 -2.38 17.21 -13.18
N VAL A 252 -1.84 16.00 -13.18
CA VAL A 252 -0.55 15.70 -12.54
C VAL A 252 0.58 16.38 -13.28
N GLU A 253 0.58 16.29 -14.60
CA GLU A 253 1.62 16.84 -15.48
C GLU A 253 1.72 18.36 -15.35
N ASP A 254 0.58 19.03 -15.29
CA ASP A 254 0.51 20.47 -15.03
C ASP A 254 1.08 20.85 -13.65
N GLY A 255 0.85 20.00 -12.64
CA GLY A 255 1.41 20.21 -11.32
C GLY A 255 2.94 20.27 -11.32
N PHE A 256 3.59 19.41 -12.09
CA PHE A 256 5.03 19.45 -12.29
C PHE A 256 5.47 20.63 -13.14
N LEU A 257 4.82 20.84 -14.29
CA LEU A 257 5.17 21.91 -15.22
C LEU A 257 5.13 23.29 -14.55
N TYR A 258 4.06 23.62 -13.82
CA TYR A 258 3.92 24.95 -13.20
C TYR A 258 4.86 25.17 -12.02
N VAL A 259 5.32 24.13 -11.35
CA VAL A 259 6.18 24.27 -10.16
C VAL A 259 7.66 24.08 -10.48
N ILE A 260 7.99 23.10 -11.30
CA ILE A 260 9.38 22.77 -11.65
C ILE A 260 9.78 23.49 -12.95
N GLY A 261 8.82 23.78 -13.83
CA GLY A 261 9.07 24.40 -15.14
C GLY A 261 9.48 23.40 -16.22
N VAL A 262 9.38 22.10 -15.94
CA VAL A 262 9.79 21.02 -16.83
C VAL A 262 8.56 20.15 -17.14
N PRO A 263 8.27 19.83 -18.42
CA PRO A 263 7.24 18.85 -18.77
C PRO A 263 7.53 17.48 -18.18
N PHE A 264 6.50 16.70 -17.89
CA PHE A 264 6.67 15.41 -17.22
C PHE A 264 7.53 14.42 -18.03
N ASP A 265 7.41 14.41 -19.35
CA ASP A 265 8.21 13.54 -20.22
C ASP A 265 9.71 13.86 -20.10
N GLU A 266 10.08 15.14 -20.08
CA GLU A 266 11.45 15.61 -19.90
C GLU A 266 11.95 15.28 -18.47
N LEU A 267 11.11 15.52 -17.45
CA LEU A 267 11.40 15.16 -16.07
C LEU A 267 11.66 13.66 -15.93
N TYR A 268 10.92 12.82 -16.64
CA TYR A 268 11.11 11.36 -16.65
C TYR A 268 12.45 10.95 -17.27
N GLU A 269 12.84 11.54 -18.38
CA GLU A 269 14.15 11.27 -19.02
C GLU A 269 15.32 11.74 -18.13
N ASP A 270 15.19 12.91 -17.50
CA ASP A 270 16.18 13.42 -16.54
C ASP A 270 16.31 12.51 -15.32
N TRP A 271 15.17 12.04 -14.79
CA TRP A 271 15.13 11.08 -13.69
C TRP A 271 15.80 9.75 -14.05
N LEU A 272 15.54 9.19 -15.24
CA LEU A 272 16.21 7.98 -15.72
C LEU A 272 17.72 8.18 -15.83
N SER A 273 18.14 9.27 -16.46
CA SER A 273 19.55 9.61 -16.64
C SER A 273 20.28 9.76 -15.31
N TYR A 274 19.64 10.45 -14.34
CA TYR A 274 20.18 10.61 -12.99
C TYR A 274 20.44 9.27 -12.30
N TYR A 275 19.49 8.33 -12.35
CA TYR A 275 19.68 7.03 -11.71
C TYR A 275 20.61 6.11 -12.49
N GLN A 276 20.64 6.17 -13.82
CA GLN A 276 21.61 5.45 -14.63
C GLN A 276 23.03 5.87 -14.26
N GLU A 277 23.33 7.15 -14.24
CA GLU A 277 24.63 7.68 -13.81
C GLU A 277 24.95 7.29 -12.35
N LYS A 278 24.00 7.42 -11.44
CA LYS A 278 24.15 7.03 -10.00
C LYS A 278 24.52 5.54 -9.85
N TYR A 279 24.08 4.68 -10.76
CA TYR A 279 24.30 3.24 -10.66
C TYR A 279 25.40 2.69 -11.55
N GLU A 280 25.79 3.38 -12.63
CA GLU A 280 26.90 2.98 -13.49
C GLU A 280 28.23 2.97 -12.74
N ASP A 281 28.53 3.99 -11.95
CA ASP A 281 29.77 4.09 -11.17
C ASP A 281 29.95 2.96 -10.13
N LYS A 282 28.87 2.33 -9.70
CA LYS A 282 28.90 1.25 -8.70
C LYS A 282 29.01 -0.14 -9.33
N ASN A 283 28.78 -0.28 -10.63
CA ASN A 283 28.87 -1.56 -11.33
C ASN A 283 30.32 -1.96 -11.65
N SER A 284 31.25 -1.01 -11.64
CA SER A 284 32.68 -1.29 -11.86
C SER A 284 33.32 -2.16 -10.77
N THR A 285 32.66 -2.30 -9.61
CA THR A 285 33.10 -3.13 -8.47
C THR A 285 32.23 -4.39 -8.26
N GLN A 286 31.26 -4.63 -9.15
CA GLN A 286 30.50 -5.87 -9.07
C GLN A 286 31.37 -7.05 -9.51
N LEU A 287 31.53 -8.01 -8.63
CA LEU A 287 31.96 -9.36 -8.97
C LEU A 287 31.17 -9.79 -10.21
N GLU A 288 31.87 -10.24 -11.26
CA GLU A 288 31.24 -10.81 -12.46
C GLU A 288 30.10 -11.72 -12.02
N ALA A 289 28.90 -11.47 -12.55
CA ALA A 289 27.77 -12.32 -12.24
C ALA A 289 28.18 -13.76 -12.51
N ILE A 290 28.07 -14.63 -11.50
CA ILE A 290 28.36 -16.04 -11.66
C ILE A 290 27.41 -16.57 -12.73
N THR A 291 27.88 -16.58 -13.97
CA THR A 291 27.08 -16.95 -15.14
C THR A 291 26.79 -18.44 -15.22
N ASN A 292 27.47 -19.25 -14.39
CA ASN A 292 27.28 -20.70 -14.30
C ASN A 292 26.62 -21.06 -12.99
N ALA A 293 25.31 -21.29 -13.02
CA ALA A 293 24.65 -21.94 -11.89
C ALA A 293 25.25 -23.33 -11.68
N ASP A 294 25.67 -23.63 -10.45
CA ASP A 294 26.24 -24.94 -10.07
C ASP A 294 25.26 -26.11 -10.29
N PHE A 295 23.98 -25.83 -10.55
CA PHE A 295 22.98 -26.86 -10.85
C PHE A 295 21.94 -26.35 -11.86
N LYS A 296 21.32 -27.28 -12.62
CA LYS A 296 20.34 -26.96 -13.66
C LYS A 296 19.01 -26.52 -13.07
N VAL A 297 18.67 -25.26 -13.30
CA VAL A 297 17.38 -24.65 -12.92
C VAL A 297 16.28 -25.07 -13.93
N LYS A 298 15.18 -25.58 -13.44
CA LYS A 298 14.03 -25.96 -14.27
C LYS A 298 13.05 -24.79 -14.41
N LYS A 299 12.62 -24.47 -15.62
CA LYS A 299 11.53 -23.54 -15.87
C LYS A 299 10.26 -23.97 -15.09
N ARG A 300 9.50 -23.00 -14.57
CA ARG A 300 8.28 -23.21 -13.75
C ARG A 300 8.51 -23.78 -12.34
N ARG A 301 9.72 -23.66 -11.80
CA ARG A 301 10.02 -23.96 -10.40
C ARG A 301 10.64 -22.73 -9.76
N LEU A 302 10.21 -22.42 -8.55
CA LEU A 302 10.79 -21.38 -7.73
C LEU A 302 11.84 -21.99 -6.82
N TYR A 303 13.04 -21.44 -6.79
CA TYR A 303 14.13 -21.84 -5.93
C TYR A 303 14.34 -20.78 -4.86
N GLN A 304 14.39 -21.20 -3.59
CA GLN A 304 14.47 -20.30 -2.43
C GLN A 304 15.42 -20.89 -1.38
N ASN A 305 15.78 -20.06 -0.39
CA ASN A 305 16.55 -20.48 0.79
C ASN A 305 17.84 -21.22 0.43
N TYR A 306 18.62 -20.62 -0.48
CA TYR A 306 19.91 -21.19 -0.86
C TYR A 306 20.95 -20.96 0.25
N ILE A 307 21.56 -22.05 0.71
CA ILE A 307 22.62 -22.04 1.73
C ILE A 307 23.77 -22.89 1.22
N GLU A 308 24.97 -22.36 1.31
CA GLU A 308 26.20 -23.04 0.95
C GLU A 308 26.95 -23.52 2.19
N SER A 309 27.52 -24.71 2.12
CA SER A 309 28.39 -25.22 3.19
C SER A 309 29.69 -24.43 3.26
N PRO A 310 30.35 -24.31 4.44
CA PRO A 310 31.60 -23.56 4.58
C PRO A 310 32.74 -24.00 3.65
N ASN A 311 32.74 -25.28 3.25
CA ASN A 311 33.71 -25.83 2.31
C ASN A 311 33.25 -25.76 0.84
N GLN A 312 32.11 -25.08 0.56
CA GLN A 312 31.55 -24.90 -0.77
C GLN A 312 31.25 -26.20 -1.54
N GLN A 313 31.23 -27.32 -0.86
CA GLN A 313 31.01 -28.63 -1.48
C GLN A 313 29.52 -28.99 -1.57
N TYR A 314 28.74 -28.52 -0.61
CA TYR A 314 27.33 -28.85 -0.50
C TYR A 314 26.46 -27.58 -0.56
N HIS A 315 25.34 -27.66 -1.27
CA HIS A 315 24.34 -26.60 -1.35
C HIS A 315 22.98 -27.13 -0.89
N LEU A 316 22.35 -26.42 0.03
CA LEU A 316 20.98 -26.69 0.45
C LEU A 316 20.06 -25.64 -0.20
N TYR A 317 18.98 -26.08 -0.79
CA TYR A 317 17.99 -25.17 -1.36
C TYR A 317 16.58 -25.75 -1.31
N THR A 318 15.58 -24.85 -1.31
CA THR A 318 14.16 -25.19 -1.40
C THR A 318 13.68 -25.04 -2.83
N GLU A 319 13.04 -26.05 -3.36
CA GLU A 319 12.33 -26.02 -4.64
C GLU A 319 10.82 -25.99 -4.39
N ASN A 320 10.14 -25.01 -4.93
CA ASN A 320 8.69 -24.90 -4.90
C ASN A 320 8.12 -25.11 -6.31
N GLN A 321 7.20 -26.05 -6.43
CA GLN A 321 6.45 -26.30 -7.65
C GLN A 321 4.95 -26.31 -7.33
N LEU A 322 4.27 -25.21 -7.64
CA LEU A 322 2.82 -25.09 -7.40
C LEU A 322 2.42 -25.41 -5.94
N GLY A 323 3.16 -24.86 -4.98
CA GLY A 323 2.90 -25.08 -3.56
C GLY A 323 3.47 -26.39 -2.99
N LYS A 324 4.14 -27.21 -3.79
CA LYS A 324 4.85 -28.40 -3.32
C LYS A 324 6.29 -28.05 -3.01
N TYR A 325 6.60 -27.98 -1.72
CA TYR A 325 7.94 -27.63 -1.25
C TYR A 325 8.80 -28.87 -1.06
N ARG A 326 10.05 -28.79 -1.56
CA ARG A 326 11.05 -29.84 -1.41
C ARG A 326 12.39 -29.21 -1.07
N ILE A 327 13.08 -29.75 -0.07
CA ILE A 327 14.43 -29.34 0.29
C ILE A 327 15.42 -30.36 -0.27
N TYR A 328 16.37 -29.87 -1.03
CA TYR A 328 17.41 -30.67 -1.65
C TYR A 328 18.77 -30.30 -1.09
N LEU A 329 19.59 -31.33 -0.83
CA LEU A 329 21.03 -31.21 -0.65
C LEU A 329 21.70 -31.57 -1.97
N TYR A 330 22.44 -30.64 -2.55
CA TYR A 330 23.23 -30.86 -3.75
C TYR A 330 24.71 -31.01 -3.39
N ASN A 331 25.35 -32.05 -3.91
CA ASN A 331 26.78 -32.28 -3.79
C ASN A 331 27.45 -31.87 -5.09
N LYS A 332 28.28 -30.83 -5.04
CA LYS A 332 28.94 -30.25 -6.22
C LYS A 332 29.96 -31.19 -6.85
N SER A 333 30.67 -31.96 -6.03
CA SER A 333 31.71 -32.88 -6.54
C SER A 333 31.14 -34.10 -7.27
N GLU A 334 29.93 -34.53 -6.93
CA GLU A 334 29.25 -35.68 -7.53
C GLU A 334 28.20 -35.29 -8.57
N ASP A 335 27.94 -33.98 -8.76
CA ASP A 335 26.84 -33.44 -9.55
C ASP A 335 25.50 -34.14 -9.24
N ASN A 336 25.25 -34.39 -7.95
CA ASN A 336 24.14 -35.18 -7.47
C ASN A 336 23.33 -34.41 -6.43
N ARG A 337 22.01 -34.58 -6.45
CA ARG A 337 21.12 -33.99 -5.45
C ARG A 337 20.32 -35.05 -4.69
N LYS A 338 20.26 -34.92 -3.40
CA LYS A 338 19.48 -35.76 -2.49
C LYS A 338 18.29 -34.99 -1.97
N LEU A 339 17.09 -35.56 -2.06
CA LEU A 339 15.89 -35.03 -1.41
C LEU A 339 16.00 -35.24 0.08
N ILE A 340 16.01 -34.14 0.87
CA ILE A 340 16.08 -34.16 2.33
C ILE A 340 14.68 -34.12 2.96
N TYR A 341 13.84 -33.26 2.42
CA TYR A 341 12.48 -33.02 2.95
C TYR A 341 11.49 -32.81 1.83
N LYS A 342 10.27 -33.30 2.04
CA LYS A 342 9.16 -33.19 1.12
C LYS A 342 7.91 -32.77 1.90
N ALA A 343 7.42 -31.58 1.66
CA ALA A 343 6.14 -31.11 2.16
C ALA A 343 5.09 -31.31 1.07
N GLU A 344 4.43 -32.45 1.08
CA GLU A 344 3.29 -32.75 0.22
C GLU A 344 2.16 -33.29 1.10
N HIS A 345 0.97 -32.72 0.99
CA HIS A 345 -0.20 -33.28 1.64
C HIS A 345 -0.88 -34.28 0.70
N LYS A 346 -1.22 -35.44 1.26
CA LYS A 346 -1.95 -36.50 0.53
C LYS A 346 -3.43 -36.18 0.30
N LEU A 347 -3.94 -35.11 0.91
CA LEU A 347 -5.34 -34.71 0.81
C LEU A 347 -5.41 -33.30 0.23
N ASP A 348 -6.29 -33.09 -0.75
CA ASP A 348 -6.64 -31.81 -1.39
C ASP A 348 -7.34 -30.84 -0.43
N ARG A 349 -6.83 -30.70 0.78
CA ARG A 349 -7.31 -29.66 1.71
C ARG A 349 -6.62 -28.36 1.36
N ILE A 350 -7.41 -27.30 1.26
CA ILE A 350 -6.95 -25.92 1.06
C ILE A 350 -5.91 -25.62 2.13
N GLN A 351 -4.65 -25.53 1.73
CA GLN A 351 -3.58 -25.01 2.57
C GLN A 351 -3.34 -23.55 2.23
N ASP A 352 -3.11 -22.79 3.27
CA ASP A 352 -2.55 -21.45 3.11
C ASP A 352 -1.07 -21.60 2.72
N TYR A 353 -0.79 -21.46 1.43
CA TYR A 353 0.56 -21.55 0.86
C TYR A 353 1.44 -20.33 1.15
N SER A 354 0.97 -19.43 2.01
CA SER A 354 1.65 -18.17 2.31
C SER A 354 2.84 -18.31 3.27
N TYR A 355 3.05 -19.49 3.86
CA TYR A 355 4.18 -19.73 4.73
C TYR A 355 5.25 -20.55 4.00
N PRO A 356 6.40 -19.95 3.65
CA PRO A 356 7.54 -20.74 3.27
C PRO A 356 7.92 -21.67 4.45
N LEU A 357 8.27 -22.92 4.15
CA LEU A 357 8.99 -23.75 5.13
C LEU A 357 10.30 -23.03 5.44
N ILE A 358 10.45 -22.63 6.69
CA ILE A 358 11.65 -21.98 7.23
C ILE A 358 12.84 -22.93 7.10
#